data_5d30ca7005109a7f4481ba26520df307
#
_entry.id   5d30ca7005109a7f4481ba26520df307
#
_cell.length_a   1.000
_cell.length_b   1.000
_cell.length_c   1.000
_cell.angle_alpha   90.00
_cell.angle_beta   90.00
_cell.angle_gamma   90.00
#
_symmetry.space_group_name_H-M   'P 1'
#
loop_
_entity.id
_entity.type
_entity.pdbx_description
1 polymer ?
#
loop_
_entity_poly.entity_id
_entity_poly.type
_entity_poly.pdbx_seq_one_letter_code
_entity_poly.pdbx_strand_id
1 'polypeptide(L)' 'MPTKEEQKKFAFAIDSLVANTDYNYIEAILEYCKQTGLEVEVAATLINKSLKKKIESEAMENNLLKVKTARLPI' A
#
# COMPACT_ATOMS: atom_id res chain seq x y z
N MET A 1 -0.63 20.75 -3.56
CA MET A 1 -0.14 19.74 -2.64
C MET A 1 -1.26 19.25 -1.73
N PRO A 2 -1.30 17.98 -1.43
CA PRO A 2 -2.33 17.48 -0.53
C PRO A 2 -2.10 17.96 0.89
N THR A 3 -3.18 18.19 1.61
CA THR A 3 -3.12 18.60 2.99
C THR A 3 -2.89 17.38 3.88
N LYS A 4 -2.55 17.65 5.15
CA LYS A 4 -2.39 16.56 6.12
C LYS A 4 -3.69 15.79 6.30
N GLU A 5 -4.81 16.49 6.23
CA GLU A 5 -6.12 15.84 6.33
C GLU A 5 -6.37 14.88 5.18
N GLU A 6 -6.00 15.30 3.98
CA GLU A 6 -6.15 14.43 2.81
C GLU A 6 -5.27 13.20 2.94
N GLN A 7 -4.04 13.39 3.42
CA GLN A 7 -3.14 12.27 3.65
C GLN A 7 -3.68 11.31 4.71
N LYS A 8 -4.26 11.85 5.77
CA LYS A 8 -4.87 11.03 6.81
C LYS A 8 -6.06 10.24 6.28
N LYS A 9 -6.92 10.90 5.50
CA LYS A 9 -8.08 10.23 4.92
C LYS A 9 -7.65 9.10 3.99
N PHE A 10 -6.64 9.38 3.19
CA PHE A 10 -6.12 8.37 2.27
C PHE A 10 -5.56 7.18 3.06
N ALA A 11 -4.72 7.44 4.05
CA ALA A 11 -4.14 6.39 4.87
C ALA A 11 -5.22 5.56 5.58
N PHE A 12 -6.24 6.23 6.09
CA PHE A 12 -7.34 5.55 6.75
C PHE A 12 -8.08 4.63 5.77
N ALA A 13 -8.34 5.13 4.57
CA ALA A 13 -9.02 4.33 3.55
C ALA A 13 -8.18 3.10 3.18
N ILE A 14 -6.89 3.28 3.04
CA ILE A 14 -6.00 2.16 2.72
C ILE A 14 -5.94 1.16 3.87
N ASP A 15 -5.81 1.65 5.10
CA ASP A 15 -5.83 0.76 6.27
C ASP A 15 -7.12 -0.03 6.35
N SER A 16 -8.25 0.60 6.05
CA SER A 16 -9.54 -0.08 6.04
C SER A 16 -9.58 -1.18 4.99
N LEU A 17 -9.07 -0.91 3.80
CA LEU A 17 -9.03 -1.91 2.74
C LEU A 17 -8.17 -3.10 3.15
N VAL A 18 -7.01 -2.82 3.73
CA VAL A 18 -6.12 -3.88 4.19
C VAL A 18 -6.77 -4.70 5.29
N ALA A 19 -7.48 -4.04 6.21
CA ALA A 19 -8.13 -4.71 7.33
C ALA A 19 -9.34 -5.55 6.90
N ASN A 20 -10.07 -5.08 5.89
CA ASN A 20 -11.31 -5.74 5.46
C ASN A 20 -11.10 -6.76 4.33
N THR A 21 -9.92 -6.79 3.73
CA THR A 21 -9.61 -7.69 2.64
C THR A 21 -8.24 -8.31 2.90
N ASP A 22 -7.84 -9.22 2.03
CA ASP A 22 -6.51 -9.81 2.12
C ASP A 22 -5.46 -9.02 1.33
N TYR A 23 -5.81 -7.81 0.93
CA TYR A 23 -4.88 -6.97 0.19
C TYR A 23 -3.72 -6.53 1.06
N ASN A 24 -2.54 -6.42 0.46
CA ASN A 24 -1.44 -5.72 1.09
C ASN A 24 -1.59 -4.22 0.79
N TYR A 25 -0.69 -3.41 1.32
CA TYR A 25 -0.82 -1.96 1.17
C TYR A 25 -0.75 -1.53 -0.29
N ILE A 26 0.13 -2.15 -1.06
CA ILE A 26 0.27 -1.80 -2.48
C ILE A 26 -1.00 -2.14 -3.24
N GLU A 27 -1.53 -3.32 -3.01
CA GLU A 27 -2.78 -3.75 -3.66
C GLU A 27 -3.94 -2.86 -3.25
N ALA A 28 -4.02 -2.50 -1.97
CA ALA A 28 -5.07 -1.63 -1.47
C ALA A 28 -5.01 -0.26 -2.15
N ILE A 29 -3.81 0.27 -2.33
CA ILE A 29 -3.65 1.55 -2.99
C ILE A 29 -4.11 1.47 -4.44
N LEU A 30 -3.72 0.42 -5.15
CA LEU A 30 -4.13 0.23 -6.53
C LEU A 30 -5.64 0.08 -6.65
N GLU A 31 -6.24 -0.67 -5.75
CA GLU A 31 -7.69 -0.86 -5.75
C GLU A 31 -8.41 0.45 -5.45
N TYR A 32 -7.91 1.21 -4.49
CA TYR A 32 -8.47 2.50 -4.16
C TYR A 32 -8.43 3.44 -5.37
N CYS A 33 -7.30 3.45 -6.07
CA CYS A 33 -7.16 4.26 -7.27
C CYS A 33 -8.16 3.85 -8.35
N LYS A 34 -8.38 2.57 -8.49
CA LYS A 34 -9.35 2.04 -9.44
C LYS A 34 -10.77 2.48 -9.11
N GLN A 35 -11.13 2.35 -7.85
CA GLN A 35 -12.48 2.65 -7.40
C GLN A 35 -12.84 4.13 -7.50
N THR A 36 -11.86 4.98 -7.21
CA THR A 36 -12.08 6.42 -7.18
C THR A 36 -11.67 7.12 -8.46
N GLY A 37 -11.01 6.40 -9.36
CA GLY A 37 -10.46 7.01 -10.56
C GLY A 37 -9.24 7.87 -10.30
N LEU A 38 -8.62 7.71 -9.14
CA LEU A 38 -7.45 8.48 -8.76
C LEU A 38 -6.23 7.96 -9.50
N GLU A 39 -5.38 8.87 -9.98
CA GLU A 39 -4.16 8.46 -10.63
C GLU A 39 -3.12 7.99 -9.60
N VAL A 40 -2.33 7.00 -9.99
CA VAL A 40 -1.30 6.46 -9.10
C VAL A 40 -0.30 7.54 -8.67
N GLU A 41 0.03 8.44 -9.57
CA GLU A 41 0.94 9.55 -9.27
C GLU A 41 0.37 10.45 -8.17
N VAL A 42 -0.93 10.72 -8.23
CA VAL A 42 -1.59 11.51 -7.21
C VAL A 42 -1.62 10.75 -5.88
N ALA A 43 -1.90 9.46 -5.95
CA ALA A 43 -1.90 8.63 -4.76
C ALA A 43 -0.53 8.64 -4.08
N ALA A 44 0.53 8.62 -4.88
CA ALA A 44 1.89 8.67 -4.34
C ALA A 44 2.13 9.93 -3.52
N THR A 45 1.53 11.05 -3.91
CA THR A 45 1.67 12.31 -3.15
C THR A 45 0.88 12.28 -1.85
N LEU A 46 -0.11 11.41 -1.75
CA LEU A 46 -0.94 11.29 -0.55
C LEU A 46 -0.35 10.36 0.49
N ILE A 47 0.65 9.59 0.12
CA ILE A 47 1.29 8.65 1.04
C ILE A 47 2.16 9.44 2.02
N ASN A 48 1.85 9.31 3.33
CA ASN A 48 2.66 9.95 4.36
C ASN A 48 3.80 9.03 4.80
N LYS A 49 4.63 9.52 5.71
CA LYS A 49 5.80 8.76 6.16
C LYS A 49 5.41 7.46 6.84
N SER A 50 4.37 7.49 7.65
CA SER A 50 3.90 6.30 8.35
C SER A 50 3.46 5.22 7.38
N LEU A 51 2.65 5.61 6.41
CA LEU A 51 2.17 4.67 5.41
C LEU A 51 3.32 4.16 4.55
N LYS A 52 4.24 5.03 4.20
CA LYS A 52 5.40 4.65 3.42
C LYS A 52 6.24 3.59 4.13
N LYS A 53 6.43 3.75 5.43
CA LYS A 53 7.17 2.77 6.23
C LYS A 53 6.47 1.41 6.22
N LYS A 54 5.16 1.41 6.34
CA LYS A 54 4.39 0.17 6.29
C LYS A 54 4.53 -0.52 4.95
N ILE A 55 4.47 0.25 3.88
CA ILE A 55 4.62 -0.30 2.53
C ILE A 55 6.01 -0.89 2.34
N GLU A 56 7.04 -0.17 2.76
CA GLU A 56 8.41 -0.65 2.65
C GLU A 56 8.63 -1.94 3.42
N SER A 57 8.12 -1.98 4.64
CA SER A 57 8.24 -3.16 5.48
C SER A 57 7.57 -4.37 4.84
N GLU A 58 6.38 -4.16 4.33
CA GLU A 58 5.61 -5.22 3.67
C GLU A 58 6.31 -5.71 2.41
N ALA A 59 6.84 -4.79 1.64
CA ALA A 59 7.56 -5.15 0.41
C ALA A 59 8.81 -5.97 0.73
N MET A 60 9.51 -5.63 1.78
CA MET A 60 10.68 -6.38 2.21
C MET A 60 10.31 -7.80 2.63
N GLU A 61 9.25 -7.92 3.41
CA GLU A 61 8.78 -9.23 3.85
C GLU A 61 8.37 -10.09 2.66
N ASN A 62 7.64 -9.50 1.74
CA ASN A 62 7.20 -10.22 0.55
C ASN A 62 8.37 -10.66 -0.31
N ASN A 63 9.37 -9.81 -0.45
CA ASN A 63 10.57 -10.16 -1.19
C ASN A 63 11.32 -11.31 -0.55
N LEU A 64 11.43 -11.30 0.76
CA LEU A 64 12.09 -12.38 1.48
C LEU A 64 11.35 -13.69 1.30
N LEU A 65 10.03 -13.66 1.38
CA LEU A 65 9.21 -14.85 1.18
C LEU A 65 9.37 -15.39 -0.23
N LYS A 66 9.41 -14.52 -1.22
CA LYS A 66 9.59 -14.93 -2.60
C LYS A 66 10.94 -15.60 -2.79
N VAL A 67 11.97 -15.04 -2.21
CA VAL A 67 13.30 -15.61 -2.32
C VAL A 67 13.33 -17.00 -1.71
N LYS A 68 12.75 -17.16 -0.53
CA LYS A 68 12.68 -18.47 0.11
C LYS A 68 11.90 -19.46 -0.73
N THR A 69 10.76 -19.04 -1.24
CA THR A 69 9.93 -19.89 -2.06
C THR A 69 10.67 -20.33 -3.30
N ALA A 70 11.41 -19.43 -3.91
CA ALA A 70 12.15 -19.74 -5.11
C ALA A 70 13.24 -20.78 -4.86
N ARG A 71 13.81 -20.79 -3.66
CA ARG A 71 14.88 -21.71 -3.35
C ARG A 71 14.43 -23.04 -2.84
N LEU A 72 13.31 -23.06 -2.17
CA LEU A 72 12.81 -24.30 -1.58
C LEU A 72 12.55 -25.42 -2.59
N PRO A 73 11.97 -25.12 -3.72
CA PRO A 73 11.69 -26.17 -4.70
C PRO A 73 12.93 -26.80 -5.29
N ILE A 74 14.02 -26.13 -5.16
CA ILE A 74 15.29 -26.65 -5.67
C ILE A 74 15.84 -27.70 -4.74
#